data_4e8dd7eb4de88c49afd3997526542299
#
_entry.id   4e8dd7eb4de88c49afd3997526542299
#
_cell.length_a   1.000
_cell.length_b   1.000
_cell.length_c   1.000
_cell.angle_alpha   90.00
_cell.angle_beta   90.00
_cell.angle_gamma   90.00
#
_symmetry.space_group_name_H-M   'P 1'
#
loop_
_entity.id
_entity.type
_entity.pdbx_description
1 polymer ?
#
loop_
_entity_poly.entity_id
_entity_poly.type
_entity_poly.pdbx_seq_one_letter_code
_entity_poly.pdbx_strand_id
1 'polypeptide(L)'
;MRLFFLIAFAFFLSYCSAQVRVLNSDLFSSFEHLDSCLLRLYSPEEYPDFKVLHIGDSHVQGVYWGGQLRERLSENRNAKQSGFLFPYSAVKSYGPKGLKASLTGNWIGGNWLKENGITEFGLGGYSLKAVDESAKIDWQIEKTLFGDTVRYVGIWHKGNMRIDSTFLLLNHRLVEGCNIQYSLYLNTTLKREFSLESGCDGYQFFGLNLASDTDGFEYHKCGLVGAQFTHMIQSVDQWKNELKLWNPDLVILSFGTNEAYNGFMDTLAYENKVRDLMRAWNDEQPQSSFMVTAPPNTSSRNRIPPYENFMIRVWRRQCLENGWGYFDLHEAMGGDSSWSKWLKLGYMGTDQLHFKSSGYSLQADIVVHSIRSYVRDKWPGVQLVEEDWERETEALLASIYTMKNPLLDSPPQAKTRTHVVRSGETLSSIGRKYGIPYTAIQKANNLRGTTIYPGQKLRIPH
;
A
#
# COMPACT_ATOMS: atom_id res chain seq x y z
N MET A 1 45.18 -21.79 12.35
CA MET A 1 44.06 -22.01 11.43
C MET A 1 42.71 -21.69 12.03
N ARG A 2 42.37 -22.11 13.27
CA ARG A 2 41.07 -21.77 13.92
C ARG A 2 40.87 -20.29 14.26
N LEU A 3 41.95 -19.57 14.56
CA LEU A 3 41.86 -18.11 14.88
C LEU A 3 41.57 -17.26 13.65
N PHE A 4 42.09 -17.63 12.48
CA PHE A 4 41.82 -16.94 11.21
C PHE A 4 40.38 -17.14 10.73
N PHE A 5 39.76 -18.30 11.00
CA PHE A 5 38.36 -18.56 10.65
C PHE A 5 37.39 -17.76 11.55
N LEU A 6 37.69 -17.57 12.81
CA LEU A 6 36.89 -16.81 13.76
C LEU A 6 36.93 -15.31 13.44
N ILE A 7 38.10 -14.79 13.05
CA ILE A 7 38.25 -13.38 12.65
C ILE A 7 37.53 -13.12 11.31
N ALA A 8 37.65 -14.02 10.34
CA ALA A 8 36.94 -13.90 9.05
C ALA A 8 35.42 -14.01 9.23
N PHE A 9 34.94 -14.87 10.12
CA PHE A 9 33.51 -14.99 10.43
C PHE A 9 32.96 -13.79 11.19
N ALA A 10 33.74 -13.25 12.14
CA ALA A 10 33.38 -12.01 12.86
C ALA A 10 33.39 -10.77 11.91
N PHE A 11 34.34 -10.70 10.96
CA PHE A 11 34.36 -9.66 9.91
C PHE A 11 33.18 -9.83 8.93
N PHE A 12 32.81 -11.06 8.59
CA PHE A 12 31.65 -11.32 7.73
C PHE A 12 30.34 -10.96 8.40
N LEU A 13 30.15 -11.30 9.69
CA LEU A 13 28.99 -10.91 10.47
C LEU A 13 28.93 -9.38 10.70
N SER A 14 30.07 -8.73 10.99
CA SER A 14 30.10 -7.26 11.13
C SER A 14 29.88 -6.54 9.79
N TYR A 15 30.34 -7.10 8.66
CA TYR A 15 30.09 -6.54 7.34
C TYR A 15 28.62 -6.72 6.92
N CYS A 16 28.00 -7.88 7.19
CA CYS A 16 26.57 -8.08 6.95
C CYS A 16 25.70 -7.19 7.85
N SER A 17 26.04 -7.07 9.15
CA SER A 17 25.32 -6.19 10.06
C SER A 17 25.52 -4.70 9.72
N ALA A 18 26.71 -4.32 9.23
CA ALA A 18 26.97 -2.96 8.75
C ALA A 18 26.18 -2.64 7.45
N GLN A 19 26.01 -3.60 6.52
CA GLN A 19 25.17 -3.37 5.33
C GLN A 19 23.68 -3.26 5.65
N VAL A 20 23.18 -4.07 6.57
CA VAL A 20 21.77 -3.97 7.04
C VAL A 20 21.57 -2.65 7.80
N ARG A 21 22.54 -2.21 8.63
CA ARG A 21 22.50 -0.90 9.31
C ARG A 21 22.56 0.29 8.33
N VAL A 22 23.36 0.21 7.27
CA VAL A 22 23.46 1.27 6.24
C VAL A 22 22.11 1.42 5.49
N LEU A 23 21.42 0.32 5.22
CA LEU A 23 20.07 0.36 4.66
C LEU A 23 19.07 1.05 5.62
N ASN A 24 19.19 0.84 6.91
CA ASN A 24 18.29 1.41 7.90
C ASN A 24 18.43 2.92 8.07
N SER A 25 19.64 3.49 8.01
CA SER A 25 19.87 4.93 8.21
C SER A 25 19.42 5.81 7.03
N ASP A 26 19.45 5.29 5.81
CA ASP A 26 19.02 6.01 4.60
C ASP A 26 17.52 5.80 4.27
N LEU A 27 16.90 4.79 4.88
CA LEU A 27 15.51 4.41 4.60
C LEU A 27 14.50 5.26 5.38
N PHE A 28 14.92 5.84 6.49
CA PHE A 28 14.11 6.69 7.34
C PHE A 28 14.61 8.13 7.32
N SER A 29 13.98 8.99 6.56
CA SER A 29 14.07 10.42 6.79
C SER A 29 13.17 10.75 7.98
N SER A 30 13.78 11.06 9.11
CA SER A 30 13.06 11.39 10.32
C SER A 30 12.58 12.81 10.29
N PHE A 31 11.32 12.99 10.58
CA PHE A 31 10.72 14.28 10.85
C PHE A 31 10.09 14.26 12.23
N GLU A 32 10.08 15.39 12.89
CA GLU A 32 9.69 15.56 14.29
C GLU A 32 8.30 14.96 14.61
N HIS A 33 7.36 15.08 13.69
CA HIS A 33 6.02 14.49 13.83
C HIS A 33 6.01 12.97 13.79
N LEU A 34 6.73 12.34 12.85
CA LEU A 34 6.82 10.89 12.78
C LEU A 34 7.57 10.31 13.98
N ASP A 35 8.62 11.00 14.44
CA ASP A 35 9.38 10.62 15.63
C ASP A 35 8.50 10.53 16.87
N SER A 36 7.70 11.56 17.13
CA SER A 36 6.75 11.59 18.25
C SER A 36 5.70 10.48 18.13
N CYS A 37 5.24 10.23 16.90
CA CYS A 37 4.31 9.15 16.60
C CYS A 37 4.92 7.78 16.88
N LEU A 38 6.15 7.52 16.44
CA LEU A 38 6.84 6.25 16.67
C LEU A 38 7.15 6.02 18.16
N LEU A 39 7.51 7.08 18.92
CA LEU A 39 7.64 6.97 20.36
C LEU A 39 6.32 6.53 21.01
N ARG A 40 5.19 7.14 20.64
CA ARG A 40 3.86 6.74 21.13
C ARG A 40 3.52 5.31 20.71
N LEU A 41 3.85 4.91 19.49
CA LEU A 41 3.64 3.54 19.01
C LEU A 41 4.37 2.51 19.88
N TYR A 42 5.58 2.79 20.31
CA TYR A 42 6.41 1.86 21.09
C TYR A 42 6.42 2.14 22.60
N SER A 43 5.49 2.95 23.09
CA SER A 43 5.26 3.21 24.53
C SER A 43 3.80 2.85 24.93
N PRO A 44 3.39 1.57 24.85
CA PRO A 44 2.00 1.16 25.06
C PRO A 44 1.49 1.42 26.47
N GLU A 45 2.36 1.43 27.48
CA GLU A 45 2.00 1.73 28.87
C GLU A 45 1.53 3.18 29.06
N GLU A 46 2.13 4.12 28.32
CA GLU A 46 1.80 5.54 28.37
C GLU A 46 0.71 5.91 27.36
N TYR A 47 0.72 5.25 26.19
CA TYR A 47 -0.22 5.47 25.09
C TYR A 47 -0.89 4.15 24.67
N PRO A 48 -1.89 3.68 25.44
CA PRO A 48 -2.54 2.38 25.17
C PRO A 48 -3.26 2.36 23.84
N ASP A 49 -3.82 3.49 23.43
CA ASP A 49 -4.55 3.64 22.17
C ASP A 49 -3.63 4.11 21.05
N PHE A 50 -3.73 3.44 19.92
CA PHE A 50 -2.99 3.84 18.72
C PHE A 50 -3.70 3.37 17.46
N LYS A 51 -3.95 4.29 16.55
CA LYS A 51 -4.70 4.03 15.32
C LYS A 51 -3.85 4.23 14.07
N VAL A 52 -3.75 3.19 13.26
CA VAL A 52 -3.10 3.20 11.94
C VAL A 52 -4.13 3.14 10.83
N LEU A 53 -4.01 4.04 9.86
CA LEU A 53 -4.75 4.02 8.60
C LEU A 53 -3.78 3.74 7.45
N HIS A 54 -3.86 2.56 6.85
CA HIS A 54 -3.01 2.14 5.74
C HIS A 54 -3.81 2.13 4.44
N ILE A 55 -3.45 3.00 3.50
CA ILE A 55 -4.16 3.19 2.24
C ILE A 55 -3.24 2.86 1.07
N GLY A 56 -3.76 2.16 0.06
CA GLY A 56 -2.96 1.81 -1.10
C GLY A 56 -3.71 1.05 -2.19
N ASP A 57 -2.94 0.36 -3.00
CA ASP A 57 -3.40 -0.38 -4.17
C ASP A 57 -3.71 -1.87 -3.87
N SER A 58 -3.54 -2.75 -4.86
CA SER A 58 -3.77 -4.19 -4.74
C SER A 58 -2.87 -4.87 -3.70
N HIS A 59 -1.67 -4.35 -3.47
CA HIS A 59 -0.74 -4.89 -2.47
C HIS A 59 -1.30 -4.68 -1.06
N VAL A 60 -1.93 -3.52 -0.80
CA VAL A 60 -2.59 -3.23 0.47
C VAL A 60 -3.92 -3.98 0.59
N GLN A 61 -4.68 -4.12 -0.49
CA GLN A 61 -5.95 -4.85 -0.45
C GLN A 61 -5.77 -6.31 -0.06
N GLY A 62 -4.67 -6.94 -0.48
CA GLY A 62 -4.30 -8.29 -0.09
C GLY A 62 -4.26 -8.47 1.43
N VAL A 63 -4.58 -9.68 1.92
CA VAL A 63 -4.66 -9.93 3.37
C VAL A 63 -3.30 -10.07 4.04
N TYR A 64 -2.26 -10.42 3.27
CA TYR A 64 -0.99 -10.84 3.86
C TYR A 64 -0.12 -9.68 4.32
N TRP A 65 0.12 -8.69 3.45
CA TRP A 65 1.00 -7.56 3.80
C TRP A 65 0.45 -6.73 4.95
N GLY A 66 -0.77 -6.21 4.81
CA GLY A 66 -1.41 -5.44 5.87
C GLY A 66 -1.68 -6.27 7.13
N GLY A 67 -1.94 -7.59 7.01
CA GLY A 67 -2.09 -8.48 8.15
C GLY A 67 -0.82 -8.62 8.96
N GLN A 68 0.32 -8.85 8.29
CA GLN A 68 1.62 -8.96 8.93
C GLN A 68 2.08 -7.63 9.54
N LEU A 69 1.88 -6.50 8.83
CA LEU A 69 2.16 -5.17 9.39
C LEU A 69 1.35 -4.93 10.67
N ARG A 70 0.05 -5.23 10.64
CA ARG A 70 -0.80 -5.14 11.83
C ARG A 70 -0.25 -5.96 12.98
N GLU A 71 0.09 -7.23 12.75
CA GLU A 71 0.63 -8.14 13.75
C GLU A 71 1.90 -7.57 14.38
N ARG A 72 2.87 -7.14 13.56
CA ARG A 72 4.15 -6.62 14.03
C ARG A 72 4.05 -5.26 14.72
N LEU A 73 3.20 -4.36 14.21
CA LEU A 73 3.01 -3.03 14.81
C LEU A 73 2.16 -3.08 16.08
N SER A 74 1.29 -4.09 16.23
CA SER A 74 0.49 -4.27 17.44
C SER A 74 1.20 -5.02 18.57
N GLU A 75 2.45 -5.39 18.37
CA GLU A 75 3.22 -6.10 19.38
C GLU A 75 3.17 -5.36 20.73
N ASN A 76 2.83 -6.11 21.79
CA ASN A 76 2.59 -5.59 23.14
C ASN A 76 1.38 -4.65 23.30
N ARG A 77 0.47 -4.60 22.32
CA ARG A 77 -0.77 -3.83 22.37
C ARG A 77 -2.00 -4.71 22.25
N ASN A 78 -3.10 -4.23 22.80
CA ASN A 78 -4.40 -4.88 22.66
C ASN A 78 -4.98 -4.65 21.26
N ALA A 79 -4.81 -5.58 20.34
CA ALA A 79 -5.25 -5.49 18.94
C ALA A 79 -6.62 -6.16 18.71
N LYS A 80 -7.61 -5.77 19.48
CA LYS A 80 -8.95 -6.39 19.50
C LYS A 80 -9.95 -5.77 18.52
N GLN A 81 -9.50 -5.27 17.38
CA GLN A 81 -10.32 -4.70 16.33
C GLN A 81 -10.07 -5.37 15.00
N SER A 82 -11.10 -5.52 14.16
CA SER A 82 -10.97 -6.15 12.83
C SER A 82 -10.25 -5.25 11.80
N GLY A 83 -10.24 -3.94 12.04
CA GLY A 83 -9.96 -2.94 11.02
C GLY A 83 -11.13 -2.76 10.05
N PHE A 84 -10.88 -2.02 8.97
CA PHE A 84 -11.89 -1.68 7.96
C PHE A 84 -12.39 -2.90 7.20
N LEU A 85 -13.71 -3.03 7.11
CA LEU A 85 -14.43 -4.08 6.39
C LEU A 85 -15.51 -3.47 5.48
N PHE A 86 -15.72 -4.11 4.33
CA PHE A 86 -16.72 -3.71 3.35
C PHE A 86 -17.35 -4.96 2.71
N PRO A 87 -18.60 -4.93 2.20
CA PRO A 87 -19.17 -6.04 1.43
C PRO A 87 -18.59 -6.10 0.02
N TYR A 88 -17.33 -6.50 -0.08
CA TYR A 88 -16.50 -6.42 -1.29
C TYR A 88 -17.13 -7.09 -2.52
N SER A 89 -17.92 -8.17 -2.33
CA SER A 89 -18.61 -8.86 -3.42
C SER A 89 -19.60 -7.94 -4.16
N ALA A 90 -20.19 -6.97 -3.46
CA ALA A 90 -21.13 -6.00 -4.03
C ALA A 90 -20.50 -5.09 -5.10
N VAL A 91 -19.19 -4.92 -5.05
CA VAL A 91 -18.40 -4.10 -5.99
C VAL A 91 -17.44 -4.96 -6.84
N LYS A 92 -17.67 -6.28 -6.88
CA LYS A 92 -16.84 -7.26 -7.61
C LYS A 92 -15.37 -7.21 -7.22
N SER A 93 -15.12 -7.03 -5.92
CA SER A 93 -13.78 -7.00 -5.32
C SER A 93 -13.58 -8.15 -4.34
N TYR A 94 -12.35 -8.36 -3.87
CA TYR A 94 -12.04 -9.43 -2.91
C TYR A 94 -12.05 -8.87 -1.49
N GLY A 95 -12.63 -9.65 -0.58
CA GLY A 95 -12.58 -9.41 0.85
C GLY A 95 -11.81 -10.48 1.61
N PRO A 96 -11.59 -10.26 2.91
CA PRO A 96 -10.98 -11.25 3.78
C PRO A 96 -11.87 -12.49 3.91
N LYS A 97 -11.24 -13.67 4.09
CA LYS A 97 -11.98 -14.90 4.39
C LYS A 97 -12.76 -14.74 5.70
N GLY A 98 -13.94 -15.36 5.75
CA GLY A 98 -14.79 -15.31 6.94
C GLY A 98 -15.69 -14.07 7.05
N LEU A 99 -15.63 -13.15 6.09
CA LEU A 99 -16.61 -12.08 5.93
C LEU A 99 -17.62 -12.47 4.87
N LYS A 100 -18.88 -12.60 5.26
CA LYS A 100 -20.00 -12.79 4.33
C LYS A 100 -20.98 -11.63 4.50
N ALA A 101 -21.38 -11.07 3.37
CA ALA A 101 -22.39 -10.02 3.31
C ALA A 101 -23.34 -10.32 2.18
N SER A 102 -24.64 -10.38 2.48
CA SER A 102 -25.71 -10.59 1.50
C SER A 102 -26.52 -9.31 1.37
N LEU A 103 -26.77 -8.89 0.14
CA LEU A 103 -27.56 -7.69 -0.17
C LEU A 103 -28.97 -8.08 -0.56
N THR A 104 -29.97 -7.39 0.00
CA THR A 104 -31.37 -7.46 -0.38
C THR A 104 -31.85 -6.06 -0.75
N GLY A 105 -32.84 -5.93 -1.63
CA GLY A 105 -33.26 -4.65 -2.20
C GLY A 105 -32.31 -4.16 -3.29
N ASN A 106 -32.43 -2.90 -3.67
CA ASN A 106 -31.67 -2.32 -4.76
C ASN A 106 -30.51 -1.48 -4.25
N TRP A 107 -29.29 -1.86 -4.63
CA TRP A 107 -28.05 -1.18 -4.30
C TRP A 107 -27.25 -0.81 -5.53
N ILE A 108 -26.65 0.36 -5.51
CA ILE A 108 -25.60 0.76 -6.45
C ILE A 108 -24.27 0.69 -5.71
N GLY A 109 -23.34 -0.13 -6.20
CA GLY A 109 -21.99 -0.26 -5.66
C GLY A 109 -20.97 0.41 -6.56
N GLY A 110 -20.02 1.12 -5.97
CA GLY A 110 -18.92 1.76 -6.68
C GLY A 110 -17.63 1.81 -5.88
N ASN A 111 -16.58 2.23 -6.55
CA ASN A 111 -15.27 2.51 -5.97
C ASN A 111 -14.57 3.63 -6.77
N TRP A 112 -13.43 4.12 -6.31
CA TRP A 112 -12.67 5.20 -6.97
C TRP A 112 -12.37 4.99 -8.46
N LEU A 113 -12.36 3.74 -8.93
CA LEU A 113 -12.10 3.39 -10.33
C LEU A 113 -13.38 3.22 -11.16
N LYS A 114 -14.52 2.95 -10.49
CA LYS A 114 -15.82 2.68 -11.11
C LYS A 114 -16.91 3.37 -10.27
N GLU A 115 -17.22 4.57 -10.64
CA GLU A 115 -18.18 5.40 -9.90
C GLU A 115 -19.62 4.87 -9.98
N ASN A 116 -20.04 4.33 -11.12
CA ASN A 116 -21.39 3.80 -11.35
C ASN A 116 -22.52 4.76 -10.95
N GLY A 117 -22.27 6.08 -11.08
CA GLY A 117 -23.21 7.13 -10.64
C GLY A 117 -23.15 7.48 -9.16
N ILE A 118 -22.15 6.98 -8.43
CA ILE A 118 -21.83 7.39 -7.06
C ILE A 118 -20.75 8.47 -7.13
N THR A 119 -20.94 9.54 -6.40
CA THR A 119 -20.02 10.69 -6.38
C THR A 119 -19.23 10.81 -5.09
N GLU A 120 -19.59 10.04 -4.07
CA GLU A 120 -18.92 10.04 -2.76
C GLU A 120 -18.40 8.65 -2.42
N PHE A 121 -17.10 8.57 -2.15
CA PHE A 121 -16.43 7.36 -1.70
C PHE A 121 -15.67 7.68 -0.41
N GLY A 122 -15.82 6.84 0.59
CA GLY A 122 -15.06 6.97 1.83
C GLY A 122 -13.56 6.69 1.64
N LEU A 123 -12.79 6.95 2.69
CA LEU A 123 -11.34 6.64 2.77
C LEU A 123 -11.02 5.17 2.42
N GLY A 124 -11.98 4.26 2.63
CA GLY A 124 -11.87 2.87 2.19
C GLY A 124 -11.87 2.67 0.67
N GLY A 125 -12.21 3.70 -0.10
CA GLY A 125 -12.26 3.63 -1.58
C GLY A 125 -13.54 3.01 -2.15
N TYR A 126 -14.52 2.70 -1.31
CA TYR A 126 -15.76 2.00 -1.68
C TYR A 126 -16.99 2.75 -1.19
N SER A 127 -18.10 2.54 -1.88
CA SER A 127 -19.42 2.98 -1.45
C SER A 127 -20.53 2.05 -1.94
N LEU A 128 -21.56 1.86 -1.12
CA LEU A 128 -22.84 1.29 -1.51
C LEU A 128 -23.93 2.31 -1.26
N LYS A 129 -24.69 2.65 -2.29
CA LYS A 129 -25.84 3.55 -2.21
C LYS A 129 -27.15 2.75 -2.33
N ALA A 130 -28.00 2.88 -1.34
CA ALA A 130 -29.37 2.35 -1.40
C ALA A 130 -30.20 3.12 -2.40
N VAL A 131 -30.98 2.42 -3.21
CA VAL A 131 -31.91 2.99 -4.20
C VAL A 131 -33.33 3.06 -3.64
N ASP A 132 -33.61 2.25 -2.62
CA ASP A 132 -34.91 2.20 -1.94
C ASP A 132 -34.74 1.95 -0.44
N GLU A 133 -35.82 2.20 0.31
CA GLU A 133 -35.86 2.04 1.78
C GLU A 133 -35.84 0.58 2.23
N SER A 134 -36.07 -0.37 1.33
CA SER A 134 -36.05 -1.81 1.62
C SER A 134 -34.65 -2.42 1.50
N ALA A 135 -33.67 -1.62 1.11
CA ALA A 135 -32.30 -2.06 0.91
C ALA A 135 -31.67 -2.50 2.25
N LYS A 136 -31.12 -3.70 2.28
CA LYS A 136 -30.61 -4.36 3.49
C LYS A 136 -29.27 -5.04 3.21
N ILE A 137 -28.37 -5.02 4.20
CA ILE A 137 -27.13 -5.79 4.22
C ILE A 137 -27.18 -6.75 5.40
N ASP A 138 -27.20 -8.05 5.14
CA ASP A 138 -27.09 -9.10 6.15
C ASP A 138 -25.63 -9.54 6.29
N TRP A 139 -25.09 -9.43 7.49
CA TRP A 139 -23.71 -9.75 7.81
C TRP A 139 -23.60 -11.09 8.54
N GLN A 140 -22.60 -11.88 8.18
CA GLN A 140 -22.17 -13.08 8.90
C GLN A 140 -20.65 -13.04 9.07
N ILE A 141 -20.20 -13.03 10.33
CA ILE A 141 -18.79 -12.89 10.72
C ILE A 141 -18.28 -14.23 11.25
N GLU A 142 -17.39 -14.88 10.53
CA GLU A 142 -16.76 -16.12 10.98
C GLU A 142 -15.62 -15.85 11.98
N LYS A 143 -15.35 -16.82 12.86
CA LYS A 143 -14.20 -16.73 13.79
C LYS A 143 -12.85 -16.64 13.09
N THR A 144 -12.75 -17.13 11.86
CA THR A 144 -11.56 -17.05 11.02
C THR A 144 -11.19 -15.62 10.61
N LEU A 145 -12.19 -14.71 10.56
CA LEU A 145 -11.98 -13.30 10.29
C LEU A 145 -11.64 -12.54 11.58
N PHE A 146 -12.44 -12.75 12.59
CA PHE A 146 -12.34 -12.06 13.88
C PHE A 146 -12.55 -13.08 15.00
N GLY A 147 -11.44 -13.49 15.63
CA GLY A 147 -11.43 -14.55 16.64
C GLY A 147 -12.16 -14.16 17.92
N ASP A 148 -12.08 -12.88 18.27
CA ASP A 148 -12.67 -12.31 19.49
C ASP A 148 -14.19 -12.15 19.43
N THR A 149 -14.77 -11.77 20.55
CA THR A 149 -16.21 -11.46 20.65
C THR A 149 -16.54 -10.17 19.89
N VAL A 150 -17.53 -10.20 19.01
CA VAL A 150 -18.06 -8.99 18.36
C VAL A 150 -18.91 -8.23 19.38
N ARG A 151 -18.30 -7.36 20.16
CA ARG A 151 -18.97 -6.54 21.17
C ARG A 151 -19.38 -5.18 20.63
N TYR A 152 -18.56 -4.60 19.75
CA TYR A 152 -18.79 -3.28 19.16
C TYR A 152 -18.77 -3.36 17.63
N VAL A 153 -19.63 -2.55 17.01
CA VAL A 153 -19.67 -2.36 15.57
C VAL A 153 -19.66 -0.87 15.27
N GLY A 154 -18.59 -0.42 14.63
CA GLY A 154 -18.45 0.94 14.14
C GLY A 154 -18.82 1.00 12.66
N ILE A 155 -19.59 1.99 12.23
CA ILE A 155 -20.13 2.09 10.88
C ILE A 155 -19.88 3.48 10.31
N TRP A 156 -19.24 3.53 9.14
CA TRP A 156 -19.13 4.75 8.33
C TRP A 156 -20.27 4.78 7.32
N HIS A 157 -21.11 5.82 7.40
CA HIS A 157 -22.32 5.92 6.59
C HIS A 157 -22.73 7.38 6.33
N LYS A 158 -23.71 7.56 5.44
CA LYS A 158 -24.43 8.80 5.21
C LYS A 158 -25.91 8.52 5.17
N GLY A 159 -26.69 9.36 5.82
CA GLY A 159 -28.13 9.18 5.95
C GLY A 159 -28.52 8.26 7.11
N ASN A 160 -29.82 8.05 7.24
CA ASN A 160 -30.39 7.26 8.31
C ASN A 160 -30.31 5.76 8.01
N MET A 161 -30.01 4.98 9.03
CA MET A 161 -29.99 3.52 8.95
C MET A 161 -30.69 2.91 10.19
N ARG A 162 -31.10 1.68 10.05
CA ARG A 162 -31.57 0.82 11.14
C ARG A 162 -30.62 -0.36 11.26
N ILE A 163 -30.30 -0.71 12.48
CA ILE A 163 -29.56 -1.93 12.82
C ILE A 163 -30.46 -2.78 13.73
N ASP A 164 -30.21 -4.08 13.83
CA ASP A 164 -30.97 -4.97 14.69
C ASP A 164 -31.17 -4.37 16.10
N SER A 165 -32.36 -4.55 16.68
CA SER A 165 -32.76 -3.97 17.98
C SER A 165 -31.87 -4.38 19.16
N THR A 166 -31.03 -5.40 18.99
CA THR A 166 -30.04 -5.83 19.97
C THR A 166 -28.77 -4.98 19.98
N PHE A 167 -28.69 -3.98 19.11
CA PHE A 167 -27.57 -3.03 19.03
C PHE A 167 -27.99 -1.69 19.63
N LEU A 168 -27.23 -1.21 20.60
CA LEU A 168 -27.43 0.09 21.25
C LEU A 168 -26.42 1.11 20.70
N LEU A 169 -26.90 2.22 20.20
CA LEU A 169 -26.05 3.33 19.78
C LEU A 169 -25.33 3.91 21.01
N LEU A 170 -24.00 3.85 21.01
CA LEU A 170 -23.15 4.42 22.06
C LEU A 170 -22.65 5.81 21.69
N ASN A 171 -22.25 6.00 20.43
CA ASN A 171 -21.63 7.23 19.97
C ASN A 171 -21.99 7.49 18.52
N HIS A 172 -22.13 8.77 18.20
CA HIS A 172 -22.35 9.25 16.84
C HIS A 172 -21.47 10.46 16.61
N ARG A 173 -20.53 10.34 15.66
CA ARG A 173 -19.54 11.37 15.35
C ARG A 173 -19.86 12.02 14.02
N LEU A 174 -19.90 13.32 14.03
CA LEU A 174 -20.06 14.20 12.87
C LEU A 174 -18.84 15.12 12.81
N VAL A 175 -18.41 15.43 11.63
CA VAL A 175 -17.36 16.44 11.39
C VAL A 175 -17.95 17.48 10.49
N GLU A 176 -17.80 18.76 10.83
CA GLU A 176 -18.28 19.87 10.02
C GLU A 176 -17.66 19.80 8.61
N GLY A 177 -18.51 19.97 7.59
CA GLY A 177 -18.09 19.83 6.19
C GLY A 177 -17.90 18.38 5.69
N CYS A 178 -18.11 17.36 6.55
CA CYS A 178 -18.08 15.96 6.17
C CYS A 178 -19.50 15.40 6.06
N ASN A 179 -19.85 14.85 4.89
CA ASN A 179 -21.13 14.18 4.70
C ASN A 179 -21.16 12.78 5.30
N ILE A 180 -19.99 12.19 5.57
CA ILE A 180 -19.85 10.86 6.16
C ILE A 180 -19.90 10.99 7.68
N GLN A 181 -20.61 10.08 8.30
CA GLN A 181 -20.83 9.97 9.74
C GLN A 181 -20.24 8.67 10.25
N TYR A 182 -19.85 8.63 11.51
CA TYR A 182 -19.44 7.40 12.17
C TYR A 182 -20.37 7.12 13.36
N SER A 183 -20.96 5.93 13.39
CA SER A 183 -21.84 5.46 14.47
C SER A 183 -21.23 4.21 15.11
N LEU A 184 -21.07 4.23 16.42
CA LEU A 184 -20.58 3.10 17.22
C LEU A 184 -21.74 2.46 18.00
N TYR A 185 -21.90 1.16 17.84
CA TYR A 185 -22.96 0.37 18.47
C TYR A 185 -22.39 -0.69 19.40
N LEU A 186 -23.04 -0.89 20.54
CA LEU A 186 -22.84 -2.02 21.43
C LEU A 186 -23.77 -3.17 21.00
N ASN A 187 -23.20 -4.32 20.71
CA ASN A 187 -23.90 -5.56 20.44
C ASN A 187 -24.21 -6.29 21.76
N THR A 188 -25.40 -6.16 22.26
CA THR A 188 -25.81 -6.70 23.58
C THR A 188 -25.93 -8.22 23.61
N THR A 189 -26.12 -8.86 22.46
CA THR A 189 -26.28 -10.32 22.33
C THR A 189 -25.01 -11.04 21.91
N LEU A 190 -23.95 -10.31 21.54
CA LEU A 190 -22.67 -10.82 21.08
C LEU A 190 -22.79 -11.73 19.84
N LYS A 191 -23.86 -11.61 19.09
CA LYS A 191 -24.09 -12.37 17.86
C LYS A 191 -23.10 -11.94 16.79
N ARG A 192 -22.72 -12.88 15.94
CA ARG A 192 -21.85 -12.65 14.79
C ARG A 192 -22.62 -12.42 13.49
N GLU A 193 -23.93 -12.43 13.58
CA GLU A 193 -24.87 -12.17 12.49
C GLU A 193 -25.74 -10.99 12.87
N PHE A 194 -25.85 -10.04 11.98
CA PHE A 194 -26.66 -8.83 12.15
C PHE A 194 -27.01 -8.22 10.81
N SER A 195 -28.01 -7.35 10.82
CA SER A 195 -28.53 -6.69 9.64
C SER A 195 -28.43 -5.18 9.76
N LEU A 196 -28.12 -4.55 8.65
CA LEU A 196 -28.22 -3.11 8.45
C LEU A 196 -29.26 -2.83 7.38
N GLU A 197 -30.25 -2.02 7.69
CA GLU A 197 -31.30 -1.61 6.77
C GLU A 197 -31.16 -0.13 6.45
N SER A 198 -31.39 0.23 5.20
CA SER A 198 -31.55 1.62 4.80
C SER A 198 -32.76 2.24 5.51
N GLY A 199 -32.56 3.34 6.19
CA GLY A 199 -33.65 4.08 6.81
C GLY A 199 -34.29 5.13 5.88
N CYS A 200 -33.69 5.32 4.68
CA CYS A 200 -34.16 6.30 3.71
C CYS A 200 -33.59 6.00 2.31
N ASP A 201 -34.24 6.53 1.29
CA ASP A 201 -33.66 6.60 -0.05
C ASP A 201 -32.36 7.40 -0.03
N GLY A 202 -31.38 6.93 -0.80
CA GLY A 202 -30.07 7.56 -0.91
C GLY A 202 -29.13 7.34 0.28
N TYR A 203 -29.49 6.46 1.24
CA TYR A 203 -28.55 5.98 2.26
C TYR A 203 -27.26 5.45 1.61
N GLN A 204 -26.12 5.83 2.15
CA GLN A 204 -24.81 5.32 1.70
C GLN A 204 -24.07 4.64 2.83
N PHE A 205 -23.51 3.47 2.52
CA PHE A 205 -22.65 2.69 3.39
C PHE A 205 -21.22 2.74 2.85
N PHE A 206 -20.27 3.13 3.70
CA PHE A 206 -18.87 3.27 3.32
C PHE A 206 -17.97 2.20 3.93
N GLY A 207 -18.38 1.56 5.00
CA GLY A 207 -17.65 0.49 5.66
C GLY A 207 -18.02 0.30 7.13
N LEU A 208 -17.47 -0.74 7.73
CA LEU A 208 -17.58 -0.98 9.17
C LEU A 208 -16.26 -1.50 9.75
N ASN A 209 -16.15 -1.46 11.07
CA ASN A 209 -15.17 -2.22 11.84
C ASN A 209 -15.86 -2.97 12.98
N LEU A 210 -15.25 -4.08 13.40
CA LEU A 210 -15.68 -4.90 14.51
C LEU A 210 -14.66 -4.81 15.63
N ALA A 211 -15.13 -4.78 16.87
CA ALA A 211 -14.25 -4.73 18.01
C ALA A 211 -14.78 -5.57 19.18
N SER A 212 -13.88 -6.13 19.97
CA SER A 212 -14.19 -6.72 21.28
C SER A 212 -13.93 -5.74 22.42
N ASP A 213 -13.19 -4.67 22.15
CA ASP A 213 -12.88 -3.59 23.05
C ASP A 213 -12.88 -2.26 22.28
N THR A 214 -13.09 -1.13 22.98
CA THR A 214 -13.05 0.21 22.37
C THR A 214 -11.66 0.81 22.36
N ASP A 215 -10.77 0.28 23.21
CA ASP A 215 -9.43 0.80 23.42
C ASP A 215 -8.38 -0.15 22.83
N GLY A 216 -7.18 0.38 22.60
CA GLY A 216 -6.02 -0.38 22.16
C GLY A 216 -5.54 -0.04 20.75
N PHE A 217 -5.04 -1.06 20.04
CA PHE A 217 -4.45 -0.88 18.72
C PHE A 217 -5.47 -1.12 17.61
N GLU A 218 -5.69 -0.08 16.80
CA GLU A 218 -6.51 -0.14 15.59
C GLU A 218 -5.65 -0.11 14.32
N TYR A 219 -5.91 -1.02 13.39
CA TYR A 219 -5.26 -1.03 12.09
C TYR A 219 -6.30 -1.16 10.98
N HIS A 220 -6.56 -0.05 10.30
CA HIS A 220 -7.49 0.02 9.19
C HIS A 220 -6.75 -0.08 7.85
N LYS A 221 -7.02 -1.15 7.12
CA LYS A 221 -6.44 -1.42 5.83
C LYS A 221 -7.44 -1.05 4.72
N CYS A 222 -7.10 -0.05 3.94
CA CYS A 222 -7.91 0.50 2.85
C CYS A 222 -7.17 0.35 1.52
N GLY A 223 -7.30 -0.80 0.87
CA GLY A 223 -6.66 -1.09 -0.41
C GLY A 223 -7.69 -1.27 -1.54
N LEU A 224 -7.32 -0.87 -2.75
CA LEU A 224 -8.15 -1.02 -3.94
C LEU A 224 -7.32 -1.51 -5.14
N VAL A 225 -7.70 -2.65 -5.72
CA VAL A 225 -7.02 -3.23 -6.89
C VAL A 225 -6.99 -2.23 -8.05
N GLY A 226 -5.79 -1.97 -8.58
CA GLY A 226 -5.60 -1.06 -9.71
C GLY A 226 -5.60 0.42 -9.34
N ALA A 227 -5.76 0.76 -8.05
CA ALA A 227 -5.77 2.16 -7.64
C ALA A 227 -4.39 2.80 -7.84
N GLN A 228 -4.44 4.04 -8.26
CA GLN A 228 -3.32 4.96 -8.29
C GLN A 228 -3.55 6.05 -7.24
N PHE A 229 -2.50 6.65 -6.77
CA PHE A 229 -2.61 7.75 -5.83
C PHE A 229 -3.51 8.89 -6.35
N THR A 230 -3.46 9.14 -7.66
CA THR A 230 -4.27 10.16 -8.31
C THR A 230 -5.77 9.91 -8.27
N HIS A 231 -6.22 8.66 -8.11
CA HIS A 231 -7.65 8.36 -7.93
C HIS A 231 -8.15 8.87 -6.58
N MET A 232 -7.30 8.83 -5.59
CA MET A 232 -7.55 9.35 -4.26
C MET A 232 -7.71 10.89 -4.24
N ILE A 233 -6.93 11.60 -5.05
CA ILE A 233 -6.88 13.06 -5.08
C ILE A 233 -8.17 13.71 -5.59
N GLN A 234 -9.02 12.99 -6.31
CA GLN A 234 -10.25 13.56 -6.90
C GLN A 234 -11.23 14.14 -5.86
N SER A 235 -11.03 13.82 -4.58
CA SER A 235 -11.90 14.23 -3.48
C SER A 235 -11.14 14.82 -2.28
N VAL A 236 -10.15 15.68 -2.52
CA VAL A 236 -9.26 16.23 -1.47
C VAL A 236 -10.02 16.78 -0.27
N ASP A 237 -11.05 17.61 -0.49
CA ASP A 237 -11.80 18.24 0.60
C ASP A 237 -12.61 17.23 1.41
N GLN A 238 -13.21 16.24 0.75
CA GLN A 238 -13.91 15.16 1.43
C GLN A 238 -12.93 14.33 2.30
N TRP A 239 -11.76 14.04 1.78
CA TRP A 239 -10.72 13.29 2.46
C TRP A 239 -10.22 13.96 3.73
N LYS A 240 -9.98 15.27 3.68
CA LYS A 240 -9.57 16.04 4.85
C LYS A 240 -10.56 15.90 5.99
N ASN A 241 -11.84 16.07 5.70
CA ASN A 241 -12.90 16.00 6.69
C ASN A 241 -13.10 14.57 7.21
N GLU A 242 -12.96 13.58 6.34
CA GLU A 242 -13.04 12.19 6.73
C GLU A 242 -11.84 11.73 7.58
N LEU A 243 -10.63 12.22 7.31
CA LEU A 243 -9.47 11.99 8.19
C LEU A 243 -9.72 12.52 9.61
N LYS A 244 -10.37 13.69 9.76
CA LYS A 244 -10.80 14.17 11.10
C LYS A 244 -11.78 13.23 11.78
N LEU A 245 -12.67 12.60 11.01
CA LEU A 245 -13.62 11.61 11.53
C LEU A 245 -12.91 10.33 11.99
N TRP A 246 -11.94 9.83 11.19
CA TRP A 246 -11.16 8.64 11.51
C TRP A 246 -10.14 8.91 12.62
N ASN A 247 -9.53 10.09 12.63
CA ASN A 247 -8.53 10.55 13.60
C ASN A 247 -7.39 9.52 13.82
N PRO A 248 -6.63 9.13 12.77
CA PRO A 248 -5.52 8.20 12.92
C PRO A 248 -4.30 8.89 13.54
N ASP A 249 -3.49 8.13 14.29
CA ASP A 249 -2.17 8.56 14.74
C ASP A 249 -1.15 8.49 13.60
N LEU A 250 -1.20 7.42 12.81
CA LEU A 250 -0.31 7.17 11.68
C LEU A 250 -1.12 6.86 10.41
N VAL A 251 -0.84 7.61 9.34
CA VAL A 251 -1.33 7.31 8.00
C VAL A 251 -0.17 6.74 7.16
N ILE A 252 -0.33 5.53 6.63
CA ILE A 252 0.62 4.90 5.72
C ILE A 252 0.04 4.93 4.32
N LEU A 253 0.79 5.46 3.34
CA LEU A 253 0.42 5.48 1.94
C LEU A 253 1.33 4.56 1.14
N SER A 254 0.72 3.62 0.41
CA SER A 254 1.44 2.60 -0.37
C SER A 254 0.87 2.52 -1.78
N PHE A 255 1.38 3.39 -2.64
CA PHE A 255 1.01 3.51 -4.05
C PHE A 255 2.26 3.55 -4.93
N GLY A 256 2.08 3.59 -6.23
CA GLY A 256 3.14 3.76 -7.20
C GLY A 256 3.29 2.59 -8.15
N THR A 257 2.86 1.39 -7.77
CA THR A 257 2.97 0.22 -8.65
C THR A 257 2.15 0.40 -9.93
N ASN A 258 0.88 0.79 -9.82
CA ASN A 258 0.02 0.97 -11.00
C ASN A 258 0.44 2.17 -11.85
N GLU A 259 0.91 3.25 -11.24
CA GLU A 259 1.49 4.40 -11.92
C GLU A 259 2.74 4.03 -12.70
N ALA A 260 3.62 3.20 -12.10
CA ALA A 260 4.86 2.78 -12.72
C ALA A 260 4.64 2.00 -14.03
N TYR A 261 3.51 1.30 -14.16
CA TYR A 261 3.15 0.51 -15.34
C TYR A 261 2.44 1.32 -16.44
N ASN A 262 2.10 2.57 -16.22
CA ASN A 262 1.43 3.40 -17.23
C ASN A 262 2.26 3.51 -18.52
N GLY A 263 1.58 3.45 -19.66
CA GLY A 263 2.23 3.61 -20.96
C GLY A 263 2.69 5.04 -21.25
N PHE A 264 2.04 6.03 -20.61
CA PHE A 264 2.37 7.45 -20.69
C PHE A 264 1.96 8.13 -19.38
N MET A 265 2.81 9.02 -18.90
CA MET A 265 2.56 9.84 -17.72
C MET A 265 3.09 11.27 -17.97
N ASP A 266 2.26 12.26 -17.69
CA ASP A 266 2.72 13.64 -17.49
C ASP A 266 3.36 13.72 -16.10
N THR A 267 4.69 13.61 -16.08
CA THR A 267 5.47 13.55 -14.84
C THR A 267 5.38 14.83 -14.01
N LEU A 268 5.31 16.00 -14.66
CA LEU A 268 5.19 17.28 -13.97
C LEU A 268 3.81 17.44 -13.33
N ALA A 269 2.76 17.09 -14.06
CA ALA A 269 1.40 17.14 -13.53
C ALA A 269 1.21 16.17 -12.36
N TYR A 270 1.79 14.96 -12.43
CA TYR A 270 1.77 14.00 -11.35
C TYR A 270 2.46 14.54 -10.09
N GLU A 271 3.67 15.06 -10.23
CA GLU A 271 4.43 15.60 -9.11
C GLU A 271 3.72 16.78 -8.45
N ASN A 272 3.16 17.70 -9.23
CA ASN A 272 2.38 18.81 -8.72
C ASN A 272 1.18 18.33 -7.89
N LYS A 273 0.45 17.31 -8.37
CA LYS A 273 -0.67 16.74 -7.64
C LYS A 273 -0.24 16.12 -6.31
N VAL A 274 0.86 15.35 -6.30
CA VAL A 274 1.42 14.77 -5.05
C VAL A 274 1.73 15.89 -4.06
N ARG A 275 2.47 16.91 -4.49
CA ARG A 275 2.84 18.04 -3.65
C ARG A 275 1.63 18.78 -3.09
N ASP A 276 0.66 19.07 -3.95
CA ASP A 276 -0.51 19.86 -3.56
C ASP A 276 -1.38 19.11 -2.55
N LEU A 277 -1.50 17.78 -2.69
CA LEU A 277 -2.19 16.95 -1.69
C LEU A 277 -1.45 16.93 -0.35
N MET A 278 -0.13 16.69 -0.37
CA MET A 278 0.65 16.61 0.87
C MET A 278 0.58 17.94 1.65
N ARG A 279 0.66 19.06 0.95
CA ARG A 279 0.46 20.40 1.55
C ARG A 279 -0.92 20.55 2.14
N ALA A 280 -1.95 20.20 1.38
CA ALA A 280 -3.32 20.29 1.84
C ALA A 280 -3.58 19.44 3.10
N TRP A 281 -2.92 18.31 3.24
CA TRP A 281 -3.04 17.47 4.42
C TRP A 281 -2.26 18.02 5.62
N ASN A 282 -1.07 18.57 5.42
CA ASN A 282 -0.32 19.22 6.48
C ASN A 282 -1.09 20.39 7.10
N ASP A 283 -1.81 21.17 6.26
CA ASP A 283 -2.59 22.31 6.70
C ASP A 283 -3.80 21.93 7.59
N GLU A 284 -4.33 20.69 7.41
CA GLU A 284 -5.59 20.29 8.03
C GLU A 284 -5.45 19.22 9.13
N GLN A 285 -4.34 18.47 9.16
CA GLN A 285 -4.19 17.31 10.03
C GLN A 285 -2.87 17.31 10.84
N PRO A 286 -2.65 18.29 11.69
CA PRO A 286 -1.43 18.36 12.50
C PRO A 286 -1.31 17.24 13.54
N GLN A 287 -2.40 16.50 13.81
CA GLN A 287 -2.43 15.40 14.80
C GLN A 287 -1.95 14.07 14.23
N SER A 288 -2.05 13.86 12.91
CA SER A 288 -1.66 12.61 12.26
C SER A 288 -0.25 12.70 11.70
N SER A 289 0.53 11.65 11.88
CA SER A 289 1.81 11.50 11.20
C SER A 289 1.62 10.72 9.90
N PHE A 290 2.41 11.06 8.88
CA PHE A 290 2.32 10.43 7.57
C PHE A 290 3.61 9.72 7.21
N MET A 291 3.49 8.52 6.65
CA MET A 291 4.59 7.74 6.10
C MET A 291 4.20 7.21 4.72
N VAL A 292 5.09 7.31 3.76
CA VAL A 292 4.94 6.70 2.43
C VAL A 292 5.89 5.52 2.33
N THR A 293 5.41 4.40 1.81
CA THR A 293 6.27 3.30 1.37
C THR A 293 6.45 3.38 -0.13
N ALA A 294 7.69 3.30 -0.61
CA ALA A 294 7.96 3.14 -2.03
C ALA A 294 7.24 1.89 -2.58
N PRO A 295 6.87 1.87 -3.87
CA PRO A 295 6.37 0.65 -4.49
C PRO A 295 7.42 -0.45 -4.39
N PRO A 296 7.01 -1.73 -4.22
CA PRO A 296 7.94 -2.84 -4.22
C PRO A 296 8.60 -2.99 -5.60
N ASN A 297 9.82 -3.55 -5.64
CA ASN A 297 10.47 -3.85 -6.91
C ASN A 297 9.68 -4.95 -7.65
N THR A 298 9.20 -4.61 -8.84
CA THR A 298 8.36 -5.47 -9.69
C THR A 298 8.87 -5.52 -11.12
N SER A 299 8.23 -6.28 -11.99
CA SER A 299 8.66 -6.40 -13.37
C SER A 299 7.49 -6.43 -14.34
N SER A 300 7.64 -5.76 -15.46
CA SER A 300 6.76 -5.88 -16.62
C SER A 300 7.47 -6.64 -17.74
N ARG A 301 7.10 -7.91 -17.94
CA ARG A 301 7.69 -8.77 -18.99
C ARG A 301 9.23 -8.82 -18.90
N ASN A 302 9.76 -9.07 -17.70
CA ASN A 302 11.19 -9.09 -17.37
C ASN A 302 11.91 -7.75 -17.53
N ARG A 303 11.21 -6.64 -17.32
CA ARG A 303 11.78 -5.28 -17.36
C ARG A 303 11.27 -4.46 -16.20
N ILE A 304 12.09 -3.53 -15.75
CA ILE A 304 11.68 -2.51 -14.78
C ILE A 304 10.53 -1.72 -15.39
N PRO A 305 9.44 -1.49 -14.65
CA PRO A 305 8.35 -0.63 -15.10
C PRO A 305 8.85 0.78 -15.48
N PRO A 306 8.31 1.39 -16.55
CA PRO A 306 8.92 2.59 -17.15
C PRO A 306 9.01 3.79 -16.20
N TYR A 307 8.14 3.89 -15.20
CA TYR A 307 8.09 5.01 -14.27
C TYR A 307 8.43 4.64 -12.81
N GLU A 308 8.86 3.40 -12.52
CA GLU A 308 9.16 2.96 -11.14
C GLU A 308 10.18 3.88 -10.46
N ASN A 309 11.34 4.09 -11.08
CA ASN A 309 12.38 4.97 -10.55
C ASN A 309 11.96 6.46 -10.47
N PHE A 310 11.03 6.88 -11.33
CA PHE A 310 10.44 8.22 -11.23
C PHE A 310 9.56 8.33 -9.98
N MET A 311 8.67 7.36 -9.73
CA MET A 311 7.80 7.33 -8.56
C MET A 311 8.62 7.40 -7.26
N ILE A 312 9.64 6.54 -7.14
CA ILE A 312 10.53 6.50 -5.97
C ILE A 312 11.14 7.87 -5.69
N ARG A 313 11.71 8.54 -6.73
CA ARG A 313 12.30 9.87 -6.56
C ARG A 313 11.30 10.95 -6.19
N VAL A 314 10.12 10.95 -6.80
CA VAL A 314 9.07 11.94 -6.50
C VAL A 314 8.60 11.78 -5.06
N TRP A 315 8.24 10.58 -4.64
CA TRP A 315 7.76 10.33 -3.29
C TRP A 315 8.82 10.68 -2.24
N ARG A 316 10.07 10.22 -2.43
CA ARG A 316 11.17 10.53 -1.52
C ARG A 316 11.35 12.05 -1.37
N ARG A 317 11.40 12.78 -2.49
CA ARG A 317 11.56 14.23 -2.45
C ARG A 317 10.38 14.92 -1.79
N GLN A 318 9.16 14.57 -2.16
CA GLN A 318 7.98 15.21 -1.61
C GLN A 318 7.79 14.91 -0.12
N CYS A 319 8.13 13.72 0.35
CA CYS A 319 8.17 13.42 1.78
C CYS A 319 9.18 14.31 2.52
N LEU A 320 10.40 14.45 1.98
CA LEU A 320 11.43 15.33 2.55
C LEU A 320 10.97 16.80 2.65
N GLU A 321 10.36 17.32 1.58
CA GLU A 321 9.91 18.71 1.49
C GLU A 321 8.71 19.02 2.42
N ASN A 322 7.88 18.02 2.71
CA ASN A 322 6.65 18.18 3.50
C ASN A 322 6.73 17.61 4.93
N GLY A 323 7.87 17.09 5.35
CA GLY A 323 8.07 16.55 6.68
C GLY A 323 7.36 15.22 6.93
N TRP A 324 7.13 14.42 5.90
CA TRP A 324 6.54 13.09 5.99
C TRP A 324 7.61 12.01 6.05
N GLY A 325 7.34 10.93 6.76
CA GLY A 325 8.18 9.74 6.73
C GLY A 325 8.19 9.08 5.35
N TYR A 326 9.34 8.56 4.99
CA TYR A 326 9.48 7.79 3.76
C TYR A 326 10.23 6.49 4.03
N PHE A 327 9.71 5.38 3.55
CA PHE A 327 10.35 4.07 3.59
C PHE A 327 10.60 3.56 2.19
N ASP A 328 11.86 3.37 1.83
CA ASP A 328 12.26 2.87 0.51
C ASP A 328 12.18 1.33 0.47
N LEU A 329 10.95 0.81 0.29
CA LEU A 329 10.74 -0.64 0.18
C LEU A 329 11.46 -1.23 -1.05
N HIS A 330 11.55 -0.48 -2.15
CA HIS A 330 12.26 -0.91 -3.35
C HIS A 330 13.74 -1.20 -3.06
N GLU A 331 14.43 -0.25 -2.42
CA GLU A 331 15.83 -0.40 -2.03
C GLU A 331 16.00 -1.50 -0.96
N ALA A 332 15.12 -1.53 0.03
CA ALA A 332 15.11 -2.56 1.07
C ALA A 332 14.90 -3.99 0.53
N MET A 333 14.26 -4.15 -0.61
CA MET A 333 14.15 -5.42 -1.32
C MET A 333 15.40 -5.81 -2.12
N GLY A 334 16.39 -4.93 -2.24
CA GLY A 334 17.62 -5.13 -2.99
C GLY A 334 17.72 -4.32 -4.29
N GLY A 335 16.88 -3.28 -4.45
CA GLY A 335 16.92 -2.32 -5.54
C GLY A 335 16.56 -2.89 -6.92
N ASP A 336 16.99 -2.21 -7.95
CA ASP A 336 16.70 -2.55 -9.34
C ASP A 336 16.98 -4.01 -9.68
N SER A 337 16.01 -4.66 -10.33
CA SER A 337 16.09 -6.07 -10.76
C SER A 337 16.09 -7.12 -9.62
N SER A 338 15.93 -6.72 -8.36
CA SER A 338 15.83 -7.68 -7.23
C SER A 338 14.59 -8.59 -7.35
N TRP A 339 13.52 -8.13 -8.03
CA TRP A 339 12.32 -8.94 -8.31
C TRP A 339 12.66 -10.34 -8.84
N SER A 340 13.72 -10.48 -9.64
CA SER A 340 14.13 -11.78 -10.19
C SER A 340 14.66 -12.75 -9.13
N LYS A 341 15.32 -12.22 -8.09
CA LYS A 341 15.77 -12.99 -6.92
C LYS A 341 14.56 -13.42 -6.09
N TRP A 342 13.62 -12.51 -5.84
CA TRP A 342 12.39 -12.78 -5.11
C TRP A 342 11.52 -13.82 -5.82
N LEU A 343 11.44 -13.76 -7.17
CA LEU A 343 10.76 -14.76 -7.98
C LEU A 343 11.44 -16.13 -7.86
N LYS A 344 12.78 -16.19 -8.00
CA LYS A 344 13.56 -17.43 -7.91
C LYS A 344 13.46 -18.09 -6.54
N LEU A 345 13.40 -17.31 -5.47
CA LEU A 345 13.22 -17.79 -4.09
C LEU A 345 11.76 -18.17 -3.77
N GLY A 346 10.84 -17.93 -4.70
CA GLY A 346 9.44 -18.28 -4.53
C GLY A 346 8.61 -17.30 -3.70
N TYR A 347 9.11 -16.10 -3.43
CA TYR A 347 8.40 -15.03 -2.74
C TYR A 347 7.46 -14.23 -3.64
N MET A 348 7.74 -14.18 -4.93
CA MET A 348 6.95 -13.45 -5.93
C MET A 348 6.08 -14.39 -6.76
N GLY A 349 4.94 -13.91 -7.24
CA GLY A 349 4.08 -14.58 -8.19
C GLY A 349 4.67 -14.64 -9.60
N THR A 350 4.18 -15.55 -10.43
CA THR A 350 4.63 -15.70 -11.82
C THR A 350 4.23 -14.51 -12.72
N ASP A 351 3.30 -13.68 -12.27
CA ASP A 351 2.93 -12.42 -12.92
C ASP A 351 4.00 -11.33 -12.75
N GLN A 352 4.98 -11.55 -11.89
CA GLN A 352 6.10 -10.66 -11.59
C GLN A 352 5.65 -9.28 -11.04
N LEU A 353 4.41 -9.20 -10.59
CA LEU A 353 3.77 -8.01 -10.03
C LEU A 353 3.38 -8.22 -8.58
N HIS A 354 2.67 -9.31 -8.29
CA HIS A 354 2.18 -9.61 -6.96
C HIS A 354 3.09 -10.62 -6.25
N PHE A 355 3.11 -10.54 -4.93
CA PHE A 355 3.91 -11.44 -4.09
C PHE A 355 3.05 -12.56 -3.53
N LYS A 356 3.69 -13.69 -3.22
CA LYS A 356 3.04 -14.76 -2.45
C LYS A 356 2.90 -14.33 -0.99
N SER A 357 2.15 -15.10 -0.20
CA SER A 357 1.98 -14.81 1.23
C SER A 357 3.31 -14.60 1.96
N SER A 358 4.28 -15.51 1.76
CA SER A 358 5.61 -15.40 2.36
C SER A 358 6.38 -14.16 1.91
N GLY A 359 6.23 -13.74 0.64
CA GLY A 359 6.86 -12.53 0.14
C GLY A 359 6.25 -11.26 0.73
N TYR A 360 4.93 -11.21 0.86
CA TYR A 360 4.27 -10.09 1.53
C TYR A 360 4.60 -10.03 3.02
N SER A 361 4.66 -11.19 3.71
CA SER A 361 5.06 -11.23 5.12
C SER A 361 6.49 -10.71 5.30
N LEU A 362 7.43 -11.15 4.45
CA LEU A 362 8.81 -10.67 4.49
C LEU A 362 8.90 -9.16 4.23
N GLN A 363 8.14 -8.60 3.29
CA GLN A 363 8.10 -7.15 3.08
C GLN A 363 7.61 -6.39 4.33
N ALA A 364 6.59 -6.90 5.00
CA ALA A 364 6.09 -6.30 6.23
C ALA A 364 7.13 -6.36 7.36
N ASP A 365 7.77 -7.52 7.52
CA ASP A 365 8.83 -7.71 8.52
C ASP A 365 10.01 -6.76 8.25
N ILE A 366 10.41 -6.54 6.99
CA ILE A 366 11.43 -5.56 6.60
C ILE A 366 11.04 -4.14 7.03
N VAL A 367 9.80 -3.71 6.76
CA VAL A 367 9.32 -2.38 7.16
C VAL A 367 9.37 -2.22 8.67
N VAL A 368 8.80 -3.15 9.43
CA VAL A 368 8.72 -3.03 10.89
C VAL A 368 10.09 -3.19 11.54
N HIS A 369 10.92 -4.12 11.06
CA HIS A 369 12.30 -4.26 11.52
C HIS A 369 13.10 -2.94 11.36
N SER A 370 12.97 -2.28 10.21
CA SER A 370 13.62 -0.99 9.96
C SER A 370 13.12 0.11 10.90
N ILE A 371 11.80 0.16 11.16
CA ILE A 371 11.21 1.09 12.13
C ILE A 371 11.75 0.81 13.54
N ARG A 372 11.75 -0.44 13.98
CA ARG A 372 12.23 -0.83 15.31
C ARG A 372 13.72 -0.53 15.49
N SER A 373 14.55 -0.81 14.46
CA SER A 373 15.97 -0.47 14.48
C SER A 373 16.19 1.04 14.59
N TYR A 374 15.44 1.82 13.82
CA TYR A 374 15.49 3.28 13.92
C TYR A 374 15.13 3.78 15.34
N VAL A 375 14.06 3.24 15.93
CA VAL A 375 13.62 3.60 17.29
C VAL A 375 14.68 3.24 18.33
N ARG A 376 15.25 2.02 18.25
CA ARG A 376 16.34 1.60 19.15
C ARG A 376 17.57 2.51 19.07
N ASP A 377 17.96 2.86 17.84
CA ASP A 377 19.15 3.70 17.61
C ASP A 377 18.92 5.14 18.11
N LYS A 378 17.72 5.69 17.88
CA LYS A 378 17.41 7.07 18.23
C LYS A 378 17.05 7.28 19.70
N TRP A 379 16.36 6.31 20.28
CA TRP A 379 15.90 6.37 21.69
C TRP A 379 16.30 5.12 22.48
N PRO A 380 17.56 5.04 22.92
CA PRO A 380 18.04 3.87 23.67
C PRO A 380 17.27 3.58 24.97
N GLY A 381 16.48 4.53 25.45
CA GLY A 381 15.60 4.35 26.62
C GLY A 381 14.31 3.59 26.31
N VAL A 382 13.92 3.46 25.04
CA VAL A 382 12.77 2.65 24.62
C VAL A 382 13.20 1.19 24.61
N GLN A 383 12.61 0.39 25.50
CA GLN A 383 12.99 -1.02 25.67
C GLN A 383 12.33 -1.89 24.57
N LEU A 384 12.94 -1.92 23.39
CA LEU A 384 12.58 -2.82 22.30
C LEU A 384 13.54 -4.01 22.26
N VAL A 385 13.12 -5.15 22.81
CA VAL A 385 13.88 -6.39 22.73
C VAL A 385 13.92 -6.85 21.27
N GLU A 386 15.08 -7.33 20.83
CA GLU A 386 15.22 -7.90 19.50
C GLU A 386 14.51 -9.27 19.46
N GLU A 387 13.55 -9.42 18.54
CA GLU A 387 12.76 -10.61 18.37
C GLU A 387 13.42 -11.62 17.40
N ASP A 388 13.05 -12.89 17.51
CA ASP A 388 13.59 -13.94 16.62
C ASP A 388 13.29 -13.64 15.14
N TRP A 389 12.09 -13.15 14.84
CA TRP A 389 11.69 -12.80 13.48
C TRP A 389 12.54 -11.66 12.87
N GLU A 390 13.09 -10.76 13.68
CA GLU A 390 13.98 -9.69 13.20
C GLU A 390 15.30 -10.31 12.71
N ARG A 391 15.89 -11.24 13.46
CA ARG A 391 17.10 -11.98 13.06
C ARG A 391 16.86 -12.85 11.83
N GLU A 392 15.70 -13.50 11.74
CA GLU A 392 15.31 -14.26 10.55
C GLU A 392 15.18 -13.37 9.32
N THR A 393 14.57 -12.18 9.47
CA THR A 393 14.45 -11.19 8.40
C THR A 393 15.81 -10.74 7.90
N GLU A 394 16.75 -10.41 8.78
CA GLU A 394 18.13 -10.05 8.42
C GLU A 394 18.84 -11.16 7.66
N ALA A 395 18.74 -12.41 8.12
CA ALA A 395 19.35 -13.55 7.47
C ALA A 395 18.78 -13.80 6.07
N LEU A 396 17.47 -13.64 5.88
CA LEU A 396 16.80 -13.74 4.58
C LEU A 396 17.24 -12.64 3.64
N LEU A 397 17.29 -11.39 4.11
CA LEU A 397 17.79 -10.25 3.32
C LEU A 397 19.23 -10.45 2.90
N ALA A 398 20.10 -10.87 3.81
CA ALA A 398 21.49 -11.16 3.48
C ALA A 398 21.61 -12.21 2.37
N SER A 399 20.75 -13.24 2.38
CA SER A 399 20.71 -14.25 1.33
C SER A 399 20.26 -13.68 -0.02
N ILE A 400 19.27 -12.78 -0.03
CA ILE A 400 18.78 -12.10 -1.23
C ILE A 400 19.86 -11.19 -1.82
N TYR A 401 20.54 -10.40 -1.00
CA TYR A 401 21.57 -9.48 -1.46
C TYR A 401 22.81 -10.18 -2.03
N THR A 402 23.25 -11.26 -1.38
CA THR A 402 24.43 -12.02 -1.82
C THR A 402 24.16 -12.92 -3.03
N MET A 403 22.88 -13.20 -3.32
CA MET A 403 22.51 -13.99 -4.50
C MET A 403 22.94 -13.29 -5.79
N LYS A 404 23.67 -13.98 -6.67
CA LYS A 404 23.91 -13.49 -8.02
C LYS A 404 22.60 -13.24 -8.75
N ASN A 405 22.49 -12.08 -9.43
CA ASN A 405 21.28 -11.73 -10.16
C ASN A 405 21.14 -12.65 -11.38
N PRO A 406 20.11 -13.53 -11.43
CA PRO A 406 19.99 -14.51 -12.51
C PRO A 406 19.77 -13.87 -13.90
N LEU A 407 19.42 -12.58 -13.97
CA LEU A 407 19.22 -11.85 -15.22
C LEU A 407 20.49 -11.17 -15.72
N LEU A 408 21.41 -10.80 -14.82
CA LEU A 408 22.67 -10.16 -15.21
C LEU A 408 23.71 -11.18 -15.69
N ASP A 409 23.60 -12.44 -15.24
CA ASP A 409 24.48 -13.54 -15.66
C ASP A 409 24.05 -14.18 -16.99
N SER A 410 22.89 -13.87 -17.52
CA SER A 410 22.51 -14.21 -18.89
C SER A 410 22.99 -13.09 -19.80
N PRO A 411 23.88 -13.35 -20.78
CA PRO A 411 24.21 -12.34 -21.77
C PRO A 411 22.89 -11.82 -22.36
N PRO A 412 22.74 -10.51 -22.55
CA PRO A 412 21.49 -9.96 -23.05
C PRO A 412 21.20 -10.64 -24.38
N GLN A 413 20.27 -11.58 -24.39
CA GLN A 413 19.65 -12.01 -25.63
C GLN A 413 18.91 -10.77 -26.16
N ALA A 414 19.64 -9.95 -26.87
CA ALA A 414 19.08 -8.87 -27.65
C ALA A 414 18.15 -9.54 -28.68
N LYS A 415 16.90 -9.72 -28.34
CA LYS A 415 15.84 -10.02 -29.29
C LYS A 415 15.72 -8.78 -30.18
N THR A 416 16.67 -8.63 -31.10
CA THR A 416 16.62 -7.59 -32.12
C THR A 416 15.45 -7.94 -33.03
N ARG A 417 14.39 -7.15 -33.00
CA ARG A 417 13.35 -7.21 -34.02
C ARG A 417 13.94 -6.60 -35.28
N THR A 418 13.70 -7.24 -36.41
CA THR A 418 14.06 -6.68 -37.72
C THR A 418 12.84 -5.97 -38.30
N HIS A 419 12.98 -4.70 -38.64
CA HIS A 419 12.01 -3.92 -39.40
C HIS A 419 12.49 -3.77 -40.84
N VAL A 420 11.61 -4.06 -41.81
CA VAL A 420 11.86 -3.79 -43.20
C VAL A 420 11.22 -2.46 -43.56
N VAL A 421 12.03 -1.48 -43.93
CA VAL A 421 11.57 -0.12 -44.25
C VAL A 421 10.62 -0.14 -45.44
N ARG A 422 9.47 0.49 -45.27
CA ARG A 422 8.48 0.67 -46.33
C ARG A 422 8.63 2.03 -47.00
N SER A 423 8.10 2.19 -48.20
CA SER A 423 8.11 3.49 -48.88
C SER A 423 7.44 4.57 -48.01
N GLY A 424 8.08 5.73 -47.86
CA GLY A 424 7.58 6.84 -47.02
C GLY A 424 7.88 6.75 -45.53
N GLU A 425 8.46 5.63 -45.01
CA GLU A 425 8.87 5.58 -43.62
C GLU A 425 10.19 6.35 -43.37
N THR A 426 10.28 6.95 -42.20
CA THR A 426 11.46 7.62 -41.66
C THR A 426 11.92 6.95 -40.40
N LEU A 427 13.20 7.13 -40.00
CA LEU A 427 13.65 6.63 -38.68
C LEU A 427 12.79 7.12 -37.51
N SER A 428 12.28 8.35 -37.62
CA SER A 428 11.40 8.93 -36.59
C SER A 428 10.02 8.26 -36.56
N SER A 429 9.44 7.93 -37.74
CA SER A 429 8.16 7.23 -37.82
C SER A 429 8.30 5.77 -37.33
N ILE A 430 9.41 5.12 -37.64
CA ILE A 430 9.73 3.77 -37.17
C ILE A 430 9.99 3.81 -35.65
N GLY A 431 10.72 4.81 -35.15
CA GLY A 431 10.95 4.99 -33.72
C GLY A 431 9.63 5.13 -32.95
N ARG A 432 8.68 5.96 -33.42
CA ARG A 432 7.33 6.08 -32.83
C ARG A 432 6.57 4.76 -32.84
N LYS A 433 6.63 4.02 -33.94
CA LYS A 433 5.97 2.71 -34.08
C LYS A 433 6.45 1.69 -33.04
N TYR A 434 7.72 1.73 -32.67
CA TYR A 434 8.32 0.79 -31.72
C TYR A 434 8.52 1.39 -30.32
N GLY A 435 8.10 2.63 -30.07
CA GLY A 435 8.22 3.30 -28.79
C GLY A 435 9.64 3.61 -28.36
N ILE A 436 10.56 3.81 -29.33
CA ILE A 436 11.98 4.08 -29.06
C ILE A 436 12.44 5.34 -29.82
N PRO A 437 13.42 6.08 -29.31
CA PRO A 437 13.98 7.22 -30.03
C PRO A 437 14.68 6.75 -31.30
N TYR A 438 14.53 7.51 -32.39
CA TYR A 438 15.15 7.18 -33.69
C TYR A 438 16.68 7.05 -33.59
N THR A 439 17.30 7.78 -32.68
CA THR A 439 18.73 7.70 -32.37
C THR A 439 19.17 6.32 -31.87
N ALA A 440 18.30 5.60 -31.17
CA ALA A 440 18.57 4.22 -30.75
C ALA A 440 18.59 3.27 -31.97
N ILE A 441 17.66 3.46 -32.92
CA ILE A 441 17.65 2.69 -34.18
C ILE A 441 18.91 3.02 -34.99
N GLN A 442 19.27 4.30 -35.09
CA GLN A 442 20.46 4.78 -35.78
C GLN A 442 21.73 4.11 -35.22
N LYS A 443 21.90 4.14 -33.90
CA LYS A 443 23.03 3.52 -33.20
C LYS A 443 23.08 2.00 -33.39
N ALA A 444 21.94 1.32 -33.28
CA ALA A 444 21.85 -0.14 -33.41
C ALA A 444 22.17 -0.64 -34.83
N ASN A 445 22.07 0.24 -35.83
CA ASN A 445 22.32 -0.07 -37.24
C ASN A 445 23.57 0.62 -37.79
N ASN A 446 24.39 1.27 -36.96
CA ASN A 446 25.60 1.99 -37.35
C ASN A 446 25.37 3.02 -38.48
N LEU A 447 24.20 3.68 -38.49
CA LEU A 447 23.86 4.66 -39.50
C LEU A 447 24.54 5.99 -39.18
N ARG A 448 25.27 6.55 -40.16
CA ARG A 448 25.94 7.86 -40.04
C ARG A 448 24.98 9.05 -40.18
N GLY A 449 23.73 8.81 -40.61
CA GLY A 449 22.71 9.82 -40.84
C GLY A 449 21.31 9.26 -40.64
N THR A 450 20.27 10.02 -40.97
CA THR A 450 18.86 9.61 -40.82
C THR A 450 18.25 9.04 -42.09
N THR A 451 19.02 8.98 -43.20
CA THR A 451 18.55 8.47 -44.48
C THR A 451 18.41 6.94 -44.43
N ILE A 452 17.25 6.46 -44.82
CA ILE A 452 16.92 5.03 -44.97
C ILE A 452 16.18 4.81 -46.29
N TYR A 453 16.21 3.59 -46.80
CA TYR A 453 15.67 3.24 -48.11
C TYR A 453 14.59 2.16 -47.97
N PRO A 454 13.54 2.18 -48.80
CA PRO A 454 12.59 1.08 -48.87
C PRO A 454 13.27 -0.27 -49.11
N GLY A 455 12.85 -1.30 -48.33
CA GLY A 455 13.48 -2.63 -48.36
C GLY A 455 14.69 -2.78 -47.41
N GLN A 456 15.22 -1.70 -46.84
CA GLN A 456 16.33 -1.76 -45.89
C GLN A 456 15.86 -2.48 -44.60
N LYS A 457 16.67 -3.46 -44.12
CA LYS A 457 16.44 -4.15 -42.89
C LYS A 457 17.11 -3.40 -41.74
N LEU A 458 16.32 -2.93 -40.79
CA LEU A 458 16.81 -2.23 -39.60
C LEU A 458 16.65 -3.12 -38.37
N ARG A 459 17.69 -3.25 -37.58
CA ARG A 459 17.66 -3.77 -36.23
C ARG A 459 16.96 -2.77 -35.33
N ILE A 460 15.87 -3.20 -34.68
CA ILE A 460 15.10 -2.39 -33.72
C ILE A 460 15.54 -2.85 -32.33
N PRO A 461 16.31 -2.04 -31.61
CA PRO A 461 16.64 -2.35 -30.22
C PRO A 461 15.37 -2.30 -29.36
N HIS A 462 15.40 -3.06 -28.32
CA HIS A 462 14.34 -3.04 -27.32
C HIS A 462 14.54 -1.90 -26.36
#